data_1b38ef93c0168d8784752fa8f815d4d6
#
_entry.id   1b38ef93c0168d8784752fa8f815d4d6
#
_cell.length_a   1.000
_cell.length_b   1.000
_cell.length_c   1.000
_cell.angle_alpha   90.00
_cell.angle_beta   90.00
_cell.angle_gamma   90.00
#
_symmetry.space_group_name_H-M   'P 1'
#
loop_
_entity.id
_entity.type
_entity.pdbx_description
1 polymer ?
#
loop_
_entity_poly.entity_id
_entity_poly.type
_entity_poly.pdbx_seq_one_letter_code
_entity_poly.pdbx_strand_id
1 'polypeptide(L)'
;MPSMDAVSRSLMLDSLKHYAKTNITHDFIREKDQANEFPAGILKDLHDHSKLGVHLLSIPEEYGGLSGGTFDMYRMCEALAHIDLGIATSVFATYLGTDPLNVGGTEDQKKQWLERVAGENLLVAYAATEPDAGSDLVNLRTRAEHVLKNGQLAGYRITGNKQWISNGGVADLYTVLAMAPDGPSWFLVERNTEGFSPNKHEDKHGIRLSNTAGLSLDNVYVPRENLIGMTEGQGLLQAQAVFGYTRLMVAAFGLGAGWEALEHAIRYSQQRIQAGGPLSDKQGYTHKLIVPHAVELEAARAYIEEVSCRLDGGEHGXXXXXXXXXXXXXXXXXXXXXXXXXXXXXXXXXAAAGRNT
;
A
#
# COMPACT_ATOMS: atom_id res chain seq x y z
N MET A 1 -17.60 2.49 -6.59
CA MET A 1 -18.05 3.61 -5.72
C MET A 1 -17.97 4.90 -6.51
N PRO A 2 -18.85 5.89 -6.28
CA PRO A 2 -18.72 7.18 -7.00
C PRO A 2 -17.47 7.91 -6.51
N SER A 3 -16.75 8.51 -7.44
CA SER A 3 -15.58 9.32 -7.12
C SER A 3 -15.98 10.59 -6.37
N MET A 4 -15.07 11.09 -5.52
CA MET A 4 -15.21 12.41 -4.90
C MET A 4 -15.28 13.49 -5.99
N ASP A 5 -15.91 14.61 -5.68
CA ASP A 5 -15.85 15.75 -6.59
C ASP A 5 -14.42 16.30 -6.67
N ALA A 6 -14.12 16.98 -7.78
CA ALA A 6 -12.76 17.44 -8.08
C ALA A 6 -12.23 18.44 -7.05
N VAL A 7 -13.09 19.26 -6.44
CA VAL A 7 -12.69 20.25 -5.45
C VAL A 7 -12.27 19.57 -4.15
N SER A 8 -13.09 18.65 -3.64
CA SER A 8 -12.78 17.88 -2.43
C SER A 8 -11.49 17.08 -2.59
N ARG A 9 -11.32 16.42 -3.73
CA ARG A 9 -10.09 15.67 -4.03
C ARG A 9 -8.86 16.61 -4.03
N SER A 10 -8.96 17.78 -4.68
CA SER A 10 -7.85 18.73 -4.72
C SER A 10 -7.48 19.20 -3.32
N LEU A 11 -8.48 19.55 -2.52
CA LEU A 11 -8.27 20.02 -1.14
C LEU A 11 -7.55 18.94 -0.30
N MET A 12 -7.96 17.69 -0.44
CA MET A 12 -7.33 16.59 0.31
C MET A 12 -5.87 16.40 -0.10
N LEU A 13 -5.59 16.40 -1.41
CA LEU A 13 -4.22 16.27 -1.93
C LEU A 13 -3.35 17.46 -1.53
N ASP A 14 -3.89 18.69 -1.58
CA ASP A 14 -3.15 19.88 -1.19
C ASP A 14 -2.87 19.92 0.32
N SER A 15 -3.82 19.44 1.13
CA SER A 15 -3.62 19.28 2.57
C SER A 15 -2.50 18.28 2.87
N LEU A 16 -2.49 17.16 2.16
CA LEU A 16 -1.41 16.17 2.29
C LEU A 16 -0.05 16.78 1.92
N LYS A 17 0.02 17.49 0.77
CA LYS A 17 1.27 18.13 0.32
C LYS A 17 1.75 19.16 1.33
N HIS A 18 0.83 19.96 1.86
CA HIS A 18 1.16 20.99 2.86
C HIS A 18 1.72 20.36 4.13
N TYR A 19 1.04 19.31 4.63
CA TYR A 19 1.49 18.56 5.80
C TYR A 19 2.89 17.94 5.58
N ALA A 20 3.07 17.30 4.43
CA ALA A 20 4.32 16.62 4.10
C ALA A 20 5.50 17.58 4.05
N LYS A 21 5.31 18.76 3.46
CA LYS A 21 6.36 19.79 3.32
C LYS A 21 6.99 20.13 4.67
N THR A 22 6.19 20.11 5.74
CA THR A 22 6.66 20.49 7.08
C THR A 22 7.12 19.28 7.91
N ASN A 23 6.41 18.15 7.78
CA ASN A 23 6.56 17.03 8.72
C ASN A 23 7.30 15.83 8.14
N ILE A 24 7.38 15.71 6.80
CA ILE A 24 8.02 14.57 6.13
C ILE A 24 9.14 15.09 5.22
N THR A 25 10.15 15.72 5.84
CA THR A 25 11.29 16.28 5.10
C THR A 25 12.23 15.16 4.62
N HIS A 26 13.07 15.46 3.63
CA HIS A 26 14.10 14.52 3.17
C HIS A 26 15.02 14.06 4.30
N ASP A 27 15.36 14.96 5.23
CA ASP A 27 16.19 14.60 6.38
C ASP A 27 15.47 13.64 7.31
N PHE A 28 14.18 13.87 7.57
CA PHE A 28 13.33 12.96 8.35
C PHE A 28 13.27 11.56 7.69
N ILE A 29 13.01 11.52 6.38
CA ILE A 29 12.93 10.24 5.65
C ILE A 29 14.27 9.50 5.76
N ARG A 30 15.38 10.21 5.50
CA ARG A 30 16.73 9.61 5.56
C ARG A 30 17.06 9.06 6.95
N GLU A 31 16.74 9.81 7.99
CA GLU A 31 16.97 9.40 9.39
C GLU A 31 16.18 8.11 9.70
N LYS A 32 14.87 8.10 9.37
CA LYS A 32 14.01 6.93 9.64
C LYS A 32 14.43 5.72 8.81
N ASP A 33 14.78 5.94 7.54
CA ASP A 33 15.25 4.87 6.64
C ASP A 33 16.52 4.21 7.19
N GLN A 34 17.52 5.03 7.58
CA GLN A 34 18.78 4.52 8.14
C GLN A 34 18.55 3.75 9.43
N ALA A 35 17.64 4.22 10.27
CA ALA A 35 17.29 3.57 11.54
C ALA A 35 16.40 2.35 11.38
N ASN A 36 15.86 2.10 10.17
CA ASN A 36 14.83 1.08 9.90
C ASN A 36 13.63 1.27 10.84
N GLU A 37 13.19 2.52 11.00
CA GLU A 37 12.19 2.89 12.01
C GLU A 37 10.87 3.30 11.36
N PHE A 38 9.78 2.67 11.79
CA PHE A 38 8.42 2.99 11.38
C PHE A 38 8.02 4.36 11.94
N PRO A 39 7.54 5.29 11.08
CA PRO A 39 7.21 6.65 11.52
C PRO A 39 5.81 6.74 12.13
N ALA A 40 5.62 6.14 13.31
CA ALA A 40 4.31 6.00 13.97
C ALA A 40 3.55 7.33 14.09
N GLY A 41 4.26 8.43 14.43
CA GLY A 41 3.63 9.75 14.55
C GLY A 41 3.03 10.26 13.25
N ILE A 42 3.75 10.04 12.13
CA ILE A 42 3.27 10.43 10.79
C ILE A 42 2.03 9.61 10.43
N LEU A 43 2.09 8.28 10.63
CA LEU A 43 0.94 7.41 10.30
C LEU A 43 -0.28 7.76 11.16
N LYS A 44 -0.06 8.09 12.44
CA LYS A 44 -1.13 8.56 13.31
C LYS A 44 -1.79 9.83 12.77
N ASP A 45 -0.98 10.81 12.34
CA ASP A 45 -1.52 12.06 11.78
C ASP A 45 -2.25 11.85 10.46
N LEU A 46 -1.71 10.96 9.59
CA LEU A 46 -2.35 10.62 8.32
C LEU A 46 -3.70 9.93 8.52
N HIS A 47 -3.81 9.11 9.57
CA HIS A 47 -5.06 8.38 9.88
C HIS A 47 -6.01 9.18 10.78
N ASP A 48 -5.57 10.29 11.38
CA ASP A 48 -6.42 11.11 12.26
C ASP A 48 -7.47 11.85 11.41
N HIS A 49 -8.74 11.49 11.61
CA HIS A 49 -9.85 12.09 10.86
C HIS A 49 -9.99 13.60 11.10
N SER A 50 -9.47 14.10 12.23
CA SER A 50 -9.48 15.55 12.52
C SER A 50 -8.32 16.30 11.82
N LYS A 51 -7.40 15.57 11.18
CA LYS A 51 -6.24 16.14 10.48
C LYS A 51 -6.31 15.85 8.98
N LEU A 52 -5.96 14.63 8.59
CA LEU A 52 -5.88 14.25 7.16
C LEU A 52 -6.85 13.12 6.78
N GLY A 53 -7.08 12.17 7.68
CA GLY A 53 -8.09 11.13 7.49
C GLY A 53 -7.94 10.32 6.20
N VAL A 54 -6.70 10.08 5.74
CA VAL A 54 -6.48 9.45 4.43
C VAL A 54 -7.08 8.04 4.35
N HIS A 55 -7.11 7.33 5.49
CA HIS A 55 -7.68 5.97 5.55
C HIS A 55 -9.19 5.95 5.23
N LEU A 56 -9.87 7.07 5.45
CA LEU A 56 -11.33 7.17 5.25
C LEU A 56 -11.73 7.00 3.77
N LEU A 57 -10.78 7.18 2.83
CA LEU A 57 -11.06 6.96 1.40
C LEU A 57 -11.53 5.53 1.11
N SER A 58 -11.03 4.53 1.85
CA SER A 58 -11.39 3.12 1.64
C SER A 58 -12.66 2.70 2.35
N ILE A 59 -13.29 3.59 3.11
CA ILE A 59 -14.44 3.27 3.94
C ILE A 59 -15.69 3.98 3.39
N PRO A 60 -16.81 3.26 3.21
CA PRO A 60 -18.07 3.90 2.76
C PRO A 60 -18.57 4.97 3.74
N GLU A 61 -19.24 6.01 3.18
CA GLU A 61 -19.80 7.11 3.98
C GLU A 61 -20.73 6.64 5.08
N GLU A 62 -21.52 5.60 4.81
CA GLU A 62 -22.49 5.06 5.78
C GLU A 62 -21.82 4.48 7.02
N TYR A 63 -20.48 4.22 6.97
CA TYR A 63 -19.68 3.74 8.11
C TYR A 63 -18.65 4.78 8.55
N GLY A 64 -18.88 6.06 8.21
CA GLY A 64 -18.01 7.15 8.65
C GLY A 64 -16.82 7.48 7.78
N GLY A 65 -16.76 6.90 6.57
CA GLY A 65 -15.69 7.13 5.61
C GLY A 65 -16.00 8.21 4.59
N LEU A 66 -15.22 8.25 3.51
CA LEU A 66 -15.35 9.21 2.41
C LEU A 66 -15.77 8.57 1.09
N SER A 67 -15.97 7.27 1.04
CA SER A 67 -16.37 6.53 -0.17
C SER A 67 -15.53 6.89 -1.41
N GLY A 68 -14.21 6.98 -1.26
CA GLY A 68 -13.35 7.32 -2.38
C GLY A 68 -13.44 6.28 -3.49
N GLY A 69 -13.59 6.75 -4.73
CA GLY A 69 -13.55 5.88 -5.90
C GLY A 69 -12.12 5.40 -6.19
N THR A 70 -12.01 4.51 -7.17
CA THR A 70 -10.70 3.99 -7.62
C THR A 70 -9.79 5.13 -8.07
N PHE A 71 -10.37 6.15 -8.73
CA PHE A 71 -9.62 7.33 -9.17
C PHE A 71 -9.05 8.10 -7.97
N ASP A 72 -9.86 8.32 -6.92
CA ASP A 72 -9.42 9.06 -5.72
C ASP A 72 -8.32 8.30 -4.98
N MET A 73 -8.49 7.00 -4.84
CA MET A 73 -7.52 6.14 -4.17
C MET A 73 -6.18 6.12 -4.91
N TYR A 74 -6.23 6.02 -6.27
CA TYR A 74 -4.99 6.03 -7.05
C TYR A 74 -4.27 7.38 -6.91
N ARG A 75 -5.01 8.52 -6.95
CA ARG A 75 -4.40 9.86 -6.80
C ARG A 75 -3.75 10.01 -5.43
N MET A 76 -4.40 9.50 -4.38
CA MET A 76 -3.82 9.51 -3.03
C MET A 76 -2.55 8.65 -2.96
N CYS A 77 -2.60 7.44 -3.52
CA CYS A 77 -1.45 6.53 -3.56
C CYS A 77 -0.27 7.14 -4.32
N GLU A 78 -0.52 7.77 -5.46
CA GLU A 78 0.51 8.48 -6.24
C GLU A 78 1.14 9.61 -5.41
N ALA A 79 0.30 10.45 -4.78
CA ALA A 79 0.78 11.58 -4.00
C ALA A 79 1.59 11.13 -2.77
N LEU A 80 1.13 10.11 -2.07
CA LEU A 80 1.87 9.55 -0.93
C LEU A 80 3.21 8.95 -1.38
N ALA A 81 3.22 8.20 -2.48
CA ALA A 81 4.44 7.57 -3.00
C ALA A 81 5.44 8.58 -3.55
N HIS A 82 4.98 9.74 -4.02
CA HIS A 82 5.84 10.86 -4.40
C HIS A 82 6.55 11.43 -3.16
N ILE A 83 5.90 11.38 -1.99
CA ILE A 83 6.50 11.83 -0.72
C ILE A 83 7.46 10.77 -0.19
N ASP A 84 6.94 9.54 0.03
CA ASP A 84 7.74 8.38 0.46
C ASP A 84 6.96 7.10 0.23
N LEU A 85 7.59 6.15 -0.44
CA LEU A 85 6.95 4.87 -0.81
C LEU A 85 6.63 3.99 0.42
N GLY A 86 7.43 4.08 1.49
CA GLY A 86 7.18 3.31 2.72
C GLY A 86 5.94 3.81 3.45
N ILE A 87 5.78 5.13 3.54
CA ILE A 87 4.60 5.75 4.13
C ILE A 87 3.37 5.39 3.29
N ALA A 88 3.46 5.52 1.95
CA ALA A 88 2.38 5.14 1.03
C ALA A 88 1.94 3.69 1.24
N THR A 89 2.93 2.79 1.37
CA THR A 89 2.67 1.35 1.59
C THR A 89 1.92 1.12 2.90
N SER A 90 2.27 1.86 3.96
CA SER A 90 1.61 1.71 5.27
C SER A 90 0.16 2.20 5.25
N VAL A 91 -0.12 3.31 4.56
CA VAL A 91 -1.50 3.79 4.39
C VAL A 91 -2.31 2.76 3.58
N PHE A 92 -1.74 2.33 2.44
CA PHE A 92 -2.40 1.36 1.55
C PHE A 92 -2.64 0.02 2.25
N ALA A 93 -1.77 -0.38 3.18
CA ALA A 93 -1.98 -1.63 3.95
C ALA A 93 -3.29 -1.57 4.74
N THR A 94 -3.69 -0.38 5.24
CA THR A 94 -5.00 -0.21 5.89
C THR A 94 -6.13 -0.35 4.85
N TYR A 95 -6.02 0.27 3.67
CA TYR A 95 -7.02 0.08 2.60
C TYR A 95 -7.18 -1.41 2.29
N LEU A 96 -6.06 -2.07 1.98
CA LEU A 96 -6.05 -3.49 1.63
C LEU A 96 -6.60 -4.36 2.78
N GLY A 97 -6.28 -3.99 4.03
CA GLY A 97 -6.76 -4.71 5.21
C GLY A 97 -8.27 -4.60 5.43
N THR A 98 -8.89 -3.49 5.03
CA THR A 98 -10.35 -3.33 5.13
C THR A 98 -11.10 -3.98 3.97
N ASP A 99 -10.41 -4.28 2.86
CA ASP A 99 -11.06 -4.76 1.64
C ASP A 99 -11.83 -6.08 1.80
N PRO A 100 -11.34 -7.09 2.55
CA PRO A 100 -12.17 -8.30 2.74
C PRO A 100 -13.52 -7.99 3.40
N LEU A 101 -13.56 -7.00 4.32
CA LEU A 101 -14.82 -6.53 4.91
C LEU A 101 -15.68 -5.81 3.87
N ASN A 102 -15.10 -4.89 3.10
CA ASN A 102 -15.83 -4.14 2.06
C ASN A 102 -16.46 -5.09 1.05
N VAL A 103 -15.69 -6.10 0.60
CA VAL A 103 -16.12 -7.02 -0.47
C VAL A 103 -17.05 -8.11 0.06
N GLY A 104 -16.75 -8.65 1.23
CA GLY A 104 -17.41 -9.88 1.69
C GLY A 104 -18.12 -9.81 3.04
N GLY A 105 -17.99 -8.71 3.77
CA GLY A 105 -18.62 -8.57 5.10
C GLY A 105 -20.13 -8.43 5.03
N THR A 106 -20.83 -8.92 6.06
CA THR A 106 -22.25 -8.60 6.22
C THR A 106 -22.41 -7.14 6.64
N GLU A 107 -23.61 -6.58 6.48
CA GLU A 107 -23.86 -5.19 6.86
C GLU A 107 -23.56 -4.94 8.36
N ASP A 108 -23.91 -5.91 9.23
CA ASP A 108 -23.60 -5.83 10.67
C ASP A 108 -22.07 -5.81 10.89
N GLN A 109 -21.32 -6.64 10.16
CA GLN A 109 -19.85 -6.68 10.28
C GLN A 109 -19.24 -5.37 9.77
N LYS A 110 -19.70 -4.87 8.63
CA LYS A 110 -19.23 -3.58 8.08
C LYS A 110 -19.49 -2.47 9.08
N LYS A 111 -20.73 -2.39 9.61
CA LYS A 111 -21.08 -1.38 10.59
C LYS A 111 -20.19 -1.48 11.83
N GLN A 112 -20.04 -2.68 12.39
CA GLN A 112 -19.24 -2.87 13.60
C GLN A 112 -17.77 -2.51 13.39
N TRP A 113 -17.16 -2.99 12.31
CA TRP A 113 -15.70 -2.93 12.16
C TRP A 113 -15.24 -1.70 11.37
N LEU A 114 -15.95 -1.32 10.29
CA LEU A 114 -15.53 -0.14 9.50
C LEU A 114 -15.78 1.15 10.28
N GLU A 115 -16.88 1.23 11.07
CA GLU A 115 -17.09 2.39 11.95
C GLU A 115 -15.96 2.51 12.99
N ARG A 116 -15.46 1.37 13.50
CA ARG A 116 -14.33 1.38 14.42
C ARG A 116 -13.05 1.83 13.71
N VAL A 117 -12.79 1.30 12.51
CA VAL A 117 -11.59 1.71 11.74
C VAL A 117 -11.62 3.22 11.50
N ALA A 118 -12.77 3.77 11.08
CA ALA A 118 -12.93 5.19 10.81
C ALA A 118 -12.81 6.04 12.10
N GLY A 119 -13.56 5.66 13.15
CA GLY A 119 -13.69 6.49 14.35
C GLY A 119 -12.51 6.38 15.32
N GLU A 120 -11.87 5.21 15.39
CA GLU A 120 -10.72 4.97 16.27
C GLU A 120 -9.40 5.16 15.56
N ASN A 121 -9.43 5.45 14.24
CA ASN A 121 -8.24 5.64 13.37
C ASN A 121 -7.33 4.40 13.35
N LEU A 122 -7.92 3.20 13.31
CA LEU A 122 -7.17 1.95 13.43
C LEU A 122 -6.30 1.69 12.20
N LEU A 123 -5.10 1.19 12.45
CA LEU A 123 -4.26 0.59 11.39
C LEU A 123 -4.74 -0.84 11.16
N VAL A 124 -4.92 -1.21 9.90
CA VAL A 124 -5.36 -2.56 9.54
C VAL A 124 -4.28 -3.25 8.70
N ALA A 125 -4.18 -4.57 8.83
CA ALA A 125 -3.23 -5.38 8.07
C ALA A 125 -3.93 -6.54 7.35
N TYR A 126 -3.50 -6.79 6.10
CA TYR A 126 -4.02 -7.86 5.23
C TYR A 126 -3.09 -9.07 5.35
N ALA A 127 -3.53 -10.12 6.04
CA ALA A 127 -2.67 -11.25 6.38
C ALA A 127 -3.03 -12.50 5.57
N ALA A 128 -2.69 -12.47 4.26
CA ALA A 128 -2.89 -13.61 3.36
C ALA A 128 -1.63 -14.47 3.24
N THR A 129 -0.50 -13.85 2.93
CA THR A 129 0.76 -14.53 2.55
C THR A 129 1.34 -15.36 3.69
N GLU A 130 1.87 -16.54 3.32
CA GLU A 130 2.57 -17.46 4.25
C GLU A 130 3.97 -17.77 3.70
N PRO A 131 4.86 -18.37 4.51
CA PRO A 131 6.18 -18.75 3.98
C PRO A 131 6.11 -19.65 2.73
N ASP A 132 5.10 -20.51 2.63
CA ASP A 132 4.94 -21.45 1.52
C ASP A 132 3.79 -21.09 0.55
N ALA A 133 3.06 -19.99 0.79
CA ALA A 133 1.90 -19.60 -0.03
C ALA A 133 1.87 -18.08 -0.23
N GLY A 134 2.34 -17.63 -1.40
CA GLY A 134 2.29 -16.22 -1.82
C GLY A 134 1.26 -16.03 -2.92
N SER A 135 1.71 -16.09 -4.18
CA SER A 135 0.78 -16.00 -5.33
C SER A 135 -0.19 -17.16 -5.38
N ASP A 136 0.23 -18.32 -4.89
CA ASP A 136 -0.58 -19.55 -4.86
C ASP A 136 -1.23 -19.70 -3.48
N LEU A 137 -2.30 -18.94 -3.25
CA LEU A 137 -3.04 -18.95 -1.98
C LEU A 137 -3.87 -20.23 -1.75
N VAL A 138 -3.97 -21.12 -2.76
CA VAL A 138 -4.67 -22.39 -2.60
C VAL A 138 -3.94 -23.31 -1.62
N ASN A 139 -2.61 -23.15 -1.51
CA ASN A 139 -1.76 -23.99 -0.68
C ASN A 139 -1.55 -23.45 0.74
N LEU A 140 -2.52 -22.70 1.28
CA LEU A 140 -2.49 -22.19 2.65
C LEU A 140 -2.31 -23.29 3.68
N ARG A 141 -1.45 -23.04 4.67
CA ARG A 141 -1.22 -23.97 5.80
C ARG A 141 -1.84 -23.48 7.11
N THR A 142 -2.10 -22.19 7.25
CA THR A 142 -2.83 -21.66 8.41
C THR A 142 -4.22 -22.28 8.44
N ARG A 143 -4.59 -22.88 9.56
CA ARG A 143 -5.86 -23.60 9.74
C ARG A 143 -6.77 -22.89 10.72
N ALA A 144 -8.07 -22.94 10.43
CA ALA A 144 -9.12 -22.47 11.32
C ALA A 144 -10.05 -23.65 11.64
N GLU A 145 -10.00 -24.12 12.87
CA GLU A 145 -10.76 -25.30 13.30
C GLU A 145 -12.01 -24.86 14.06
N HIS A 146 -13.13 -25.55 13.86
CA HIS A 146 -14.39 -25.29 14.54
C HIS A 146 -14.27 -25.44 16.06
N VAL A 147 -14.82 -24.47 16.80
CA VAL A 147 -15.03 -24.57 18.25
C VAL A 147 -16.53 -24.68 18.47
N LEU A 148 -16.95 -25.83 18.99
CA LEU A 148 -18.36 -26.08 19.26
C LEU A 148 -18.68 -25.86 20.74
N LYS A 149 -19.84 -25.24 21.01
CA LYS A 149 -20.38 -25.10 22.37
C LYS A 149 -21.81 -25.59 22.32
N ASN A 150 -22.12 -26.61 23.12
CA ASN A 150 -23.43 -27.27 23.12
C ASN A 150 -23.87 -27.76 21.73
N GLY A 151 -22.90 -28.24 20.92
CA GLY A 151 -23.17 -28.74 19.57
C GLY A 151 -23.35 -27.69 18.50
N GLN A 152 -23.23 -26.40 18.83
CA GLN A 152 -23.35 -25.28 17.89
C GLN A 152 -21.99 -24.62 17.67
N LEU A 153 -21.75 -24.11 16.45
CA LEU A 153 -20.51 -23.41 16.13
C LEU A 153 -20.43 -22.09 16.90
N ALA A 154 -19.49 -22.02 17.85
CA ALA A 154 -19.26 -20.83 18.69
C ALA A 154 -18.14 -19.94 18.14
N GLY A 155 -17.21 -20.52 17.37
CA GLY A 155 -16.08 -19.76 16.84
C GLY A 155 -15.05 -20.68 16.20
N TYR A 156 -13.83 -20.15 16.09
CA TYR A 156 -12.72 -20.85 15.42
C TYR A 156 -11.45 -20.77 16.26
N ARG A 157 -10.61 -21.77 16.16
CA ARG A 157 -9.21 -21.76 16.64
C ARG A 157 -8.31 -21.68 15.44
N ILE A 158 -7.50 -20.62 15.35
CA ILE A 158 -6.63 -20.37 14.20
C ILE A 158 -5.18 -20.65 14.61
N THR A 159 -4.50 -21.51 13.83
CA THR A 159 -3.10 -21.87 14.07
C THR A 159 -2.32 -21.81 12.76
N GLY A 160 -1.18 -21.12 12.77
CA GLY A 160 -0.33 -20.99 11.59
C GLY A 160 0.59 -19.78 11.66
N ASN A 161 1.22 -19.48 10.53
CA ASN A 161 2.16 -18.35 10.43
C ASN A 161 1.92 -17.59 9.16
N LYS A 162 1.99 -16.25 9.27
CA LYS A 162 1.93 -15.35 8.11
C LYS A 162 3.29 -14.68 7.92
N GLN A 163 3.60 -14.29 6.67
CA GLN A 163 4.91 -13.73 6.34
C GLN A 163 4.75 -12.49 5.46
N TRP A 164 5.65 -11.54 5.63
CA TRP A 164 5.76 -10.30 4.83
C TRP A 164 4.52 -9.42 4.92
N ILE A 165 3.88 -9.36 6.11
CA ILE A 165 2.62 -8.62 6.28
C ILE A 165 2.93 -7.14 6.52
N SER A 166 2.47 -6.27 5.59
CA SER A 166 2.55 -4.81 5.75
C SER A 166 1.68 -4.39 6.94
N ASN A 167 2.19 -3.48 7.76
CA ASN A 167 1.64 -3.11 9.07
C ASN A 167 1.59 -4.28 10.07
N GLY A 168 2.17 -5.44 9.75
CA GLY A 168 2.06 -6.65 10.57
C GLY A 168 2.47 -6.46 12.03
N GLY A 169 3.52 -5.66 12.27
CA GLY A 169 4.01 -5.40 13.62
C GLY A 169 3.34 -4.25 14.35
N VAL A 170 2.49 -3.47 13.65
CA VAL A 170 1.94 -2.21 14.20
C VAL A 170 0.42 -2.09 14.10
N ALA A 171 -0.25 -2.92 13.30
CA ALA A 171 -1.69 -2.85 13.09
C ALA A 171 -2.46 -3.18 14.38
N ASP A 172 -3.67 -2.65 14.47
CA ASP A 172 -4.62 -2.89 15.57
C ASP A 172 -5.56 -4.03 15.23
N LEU A 173 -5.85 -4.20 13.93
CA LEU A 173 -6.79 -5.18 13.41
C LEU A 173 -6.16 -5.90 12.21
N TYR A 174 -6.42 -7.19 12.08
CA TYR A 174 -5.88 -8.02 11.00
C TYR A 174 -7.02 -8.77 10.32
N THR A 175 -7.05 -8.75 8.99
CA THR A 175 -7.86 -9.69 8.21
C THR A 175 -6.95 -10.86 7.83
N VAL A 176 -7.24 -12.03 8.41
CA VAL A 176 -6.39 -13.22 8.31
C VAL A 176 -7.06 -14.27 7.43
N LEU A 177 -6.40 -14.67 6.35
CA LEU A 177 -6.89 -15.76 5.48
C LEU A 177 -6.42 -17.10 6.06
N ALA A 178 -7.35 -18.00 6.34
CA ALA A 178 -7.02 -19.33 6.88
C ALA A 178 -7.91 -20.40 6.23
N MET A 179 -7.44 -21.64 6.22
CA MET A 179 -8.18 -22.79 5.71
C MET A 179 -9.16 -23.26 6.78
N ALA A 180 -10.43 -22.96 6.60
CA ALA A 180 -11.53 -23.46 7.40
C ALA A 180 -12.00 -24.83 6.84
N PRO A 181 -12.85 -25.59 7.55
CA PRO A 181 -13.31 -26.90 7.03
C PRO A 181 -13.93 -26.85 5.65
N ASP A 182 -14.70 -25.80 5.32
CA ASP A 182 -15.34 -25.68 3.99
C ASP A 182 -14.51 -24.88 3.00
N GLY A 183 -13.24 -24.49 3.35
CA GLY A 183 -12.31 -23.84 2.43
C GLY A 183 -11.71 -22.54 2.95
N PRO A 184 -10.85 -21.91 2.14
CA PRO A 184 -10.19 -20.66 2.55
C PRO A 184 -11.20 -19.57 2.91
N SER A 185 -11.00 -18.94 4.07
CA SER A 185 -11.95 -18.02 4.67
C SER A 185 -11.20 -16.88 5.38
N TRP A 186 -11.79 -15.68 5.41
CA TRP A 186 -11.20 -14.52 6.07
C TRP A 186 -11.74 -14.38 7.48
N PHE A 187 -10.84 -14.08 8.42
CA PHE A 187 -11.17 -13.88 9.84
C PHE A 187 -10.63 -12.56 10.34
N LEU A 188 -11.40 -11.87 11.17
CA LEU A 188 -10.98 -10.66 11.86
C LEU A 188 -10.29 -11.06 13.17
N VAL A 189 -9.06 -10.58 13.36
CA VAL A 189 -8.26 -10.84 14.56
C VAL A 189 -7.75 -9.50 15.09
N GLU A 190 -8.04 -9.18 16.35
CA GLU A 190 -7.51 -7.99 17.00
C GLU A 190 -6.10 -8.25 17.52
N ARG A 191 -5.27 -7.19 17.58
CA ARG A 191 -3.85 -7.28 17.99
C ARG A 191 -3.64 -8.01 19.31
N ASN A 192 -4.52 -7.77 20.28
CA ASN A 192 -4.34 -8.27 21.64
C ASN A 192 -5.03 -9.61 21.90
N THR A 193 -5.47 -10.29 20.85
CA THR A 193 -6.10 -11.62 21.00
C THR A 193 -5.07 -12.63 21.53
N GLU A 194 -5.45 -13.41 22.54
CA GLU A 194 -4.58 -14.44 23.13
C GLU A 194 -4.09 -15.43 22.07
N GLY A 195 -2.79 -15.70 22.08
CA GLY A 195 -2.15 -16.60 21.11
C GLY A 195 -1.69 -15.92 19.83
N PHE A 196 -2.05 -14.64 19.61
CA PHE A 196 -1.62 -13.88 18.43
C PHE A 196 -0.38 -13.05 18.78
N SER A 197 0.66 -13.14 17.94
CA SER A 197 1.87 -12.34 18.15
C SER A 197 2.52 -11.93 16.83
N PRO A 198 2.70 -10.62 16.62
CA PRO A 198 3.53 -10.16 15.51
C PRO A 198 5.01 -10.42 15.79
N ASN A 199 5.74 -10.77 14.74
CA ASN A 199 7.19 -10.97 14.81
C ASN A 199 7.93 -9.64 14.68
N LYS A 200 9.25 -9.69 14.76
CA LYS A 200 10.12 -8.51 14.61
C LYS A 200 9.97 -7.90 13.20
N HIS A 201 10.07 -6.58 13.11
CA HIS A 201 10.11 -5.82 11.86
C HIS A 201 11.28 -6.31 10.97
N GLU A 202 10.99 -6.58 9.71
CA GLU A 202 11.97 -7.05 8.72
C GLU A 202 12.96 -5.93 8.35
N ASP A 203 14.22 -6.31 8.17
CA ASP A 203 15.26 -5.40 7.67
C ASP A 203 15.30 -5.51 6.14
N LYS A 204 14.69 -4.53 5.46
CA LYS A 204 14.47 -4.57 4.01
C LYS A 204 15.45 -3.68 3.26
N HIS A 205 15.66 -3.97 1.97
CA HIS A 205 16.51 -3.16 1.08
C HIS A 205 15.88 -1.81 0.72
N GLY A 206 14.57 -1.70 0.81
CA GLY A 206 13.82 -0.47 0.52
C GLY A 206 12.45 -0.50 1.18
N ILE A 207 11.70 0.59 1.04
CA ILE A 207 10.39 0.74 1.70
C ILE A 207 10.55 0.56 3.22
N ARG A 208 11.65 1.10 3.76
CA ARG A 208 12.06 0.79 5.13
C ARG A 208 11.16 1.49 6.17
N LEU A 209 10.49 2.59 5.77
CA LEU A 209 9.53 3.28 6.64
C LEU A 209 8.20 2.52 6.77
N SER A 210 7.95 1.51 5.92
CA SER A 210 6.78 0.63 6.07
C SER A 210 7.11 -0.51 7.03
N ASN A 211 6.30 -0.71 8.05
CA ASN A 211 6.45 -1.87 8.91
C ASN A 211 6.05 -3.13 8.14
N THR A 212 6.92 -4.13 8.13
CA THR A 212 6.64 -5.44 7.52
C THR A 212 7.05 -6.51 8.53
N ALA A 213 6.15 -7.43 8.88
CA ALA A 213 6.46 -8.45 9.88
C ALA A 213 5.78 -9.77 9.55
N GLY A 214 6.32 -10.85 10.08
CA GLY A 214 5.62 -12.12 10.15
C GLY A 214 4.60 -12.07 11.28
N LEU A 215 3.64 -13.00 11.27
CA LEU A 215 2.65 -13.15 12.33
C LEU A 215 2.62 -14.61 12.76
N SER A 216 2.56 -14.85 14.06
CA SER A 216 2.36 -16.20 14.63
C SER A 216 0.98 -16.28 15.24
N LEU A 217 0.25 -17.32 14.89
CA LEU A 217 -1.07 -17.62 15.44
C LEU A 217 -0.97 -18.98 16.14
N ASP A 218 -1.05 -18.98 17.46
CA ASP A 218 -0.96 -20.19 18.27
C ASP A 218 -2.30 -20.41 18.96
N ASN A 219 -3.17 -21.18 18.27
CA ASN A 219 -4.47 -21.56 18.83
C ASN A 219 -5.35 -20.33 19.15
N VAL A 220 -5.26 -19.29 18.29
CA VAL A 220 -5.97 -18.01 18.46
C VAL A 220 -7.48 -18.24 18.35
N TYR A 221 -8.23 -17.94 19.42
CA TYR A 221 -9.69 -18.06 19.39
C TYR A 221 -10.31 -16.77 18.82
N VAL A 222 -11.20 -16.94 17.83
CA VAL A 222 -12.06 -15.88 17.34
C VAL A 222 -13.52 -16.36 17.37
N PRO A 223 -14.46 -15.50 17.76
CA PRO A 223 -15.89 -15.88 17.75
C PRO A 223 -16.37 -16.05 16.30
N ARG A 224 -17.49 -16.76 16.14
CA ARG A 224 -18.07 -17.03 14.82
C ARG A 224 -18.32 -15.75 14.03
N GLU A 225 -18.70 -14.67 14.73
CA GLU A 225 -19.02 -13.37 14.14
C GLU A 225 -17.82 -12.71 13.46
N ASN A 226 -16.60 -13.19 13.74
CA ASN A 226 -15.38 -12.68 13.10
C ASN A 226 -15.05 -13.39 11.78
N LEU A 227 -15.83 -14.42 11.38
CA LEU A 227 -15.76 -14.99 10.03
C LEU A 227 -16.39 -14.01 9.04
N ILE A 228 -15.61 -13.42 8.15
CA ILE A 228 -16.11 -12.39 7.21
C ILE A 228 -17.14 -13.02 6.27
N GLY A 229 -18.34 -12.42 6.23
CA GLY A 229 -19.46 -12.87 5.42
C GLY A 229 -20.22 -14.05 6.01
N MET A 230 -19.82 -14.53 7.20
CA MET A 230 -20.50 -15.61 7.94
C MET A 230 -20.58 -16.96 7.18
N THR A 231 -19.85 -17.08 6.06
CA THR A 231 -19.85 -18.30 5.22
C THR A 231 -18.41 -18.68 4.89
N GLU A 232 -18.04 -19.93 5.21
CA GLU A 232 -16.71 -20.45 4.89
C GLU A 232 -16.51 -20.64 3.38
N GLY A 233 -15.25 -20.75 2.94
CA GLY A 233 -14.89 -21.09 1.58
C GLY A 233 -14.94 -19.93 0.58
N GLN A 234 -15.30 -18.71 1.01
CA GLN A 234 -15.42 -17.56 0.12
C GLN A 234 -14.11 -16.77 -0.02
N GLY A 235 -13.08 -17.11 0.76
CA GLY A 235 -11.88 -16.30 0.90
C GLY A 235 -11.11 -16.04 -0.38
N LEU A 236 -11.01 -17.03 -1.27
CA LEU A 236 -10.27 -16.84 -2.53
C LEU A 236 -11.03 -15.95 -3.52
N LEU A 237 -12.37 -16.09 -3.57
CA LEU A 237 -13.19 -15.21 -4.43
C LEU A 237 -13.09 -13.76 -3.95
N GLN A 238 -13.17 -13.55 -2.64
CA GLN A 238 -13.00 -12.23 -2.04
C GLN A 238 -11.60 -11.67 -2.33
N ALA A 239 -10.56 -12.49 -2.19
CA ALA A 239 -9.18 -12.07 -2.50
C ALA A 239 -9.03 -11.67 -3.98
N GLN A 240 -9.65 -12.41 -4.91
CA GLN A 240 -9.61 -12.08 -6.34
C GLN A 240 -10.28 -10.73 -6.61
N ALA A 241 -11.42 -10.46 -5.97
CA ALA A 241 -12.11 -9.18 -6.11
C ALA A 241 -11.23 -8.02 -5.62
N VAL A 242 -10.60 -8.20 -4.45
CA VAL A 242 -9.66 -7.21 -3.88
C VAL A 242 -8.51 -6.95 -4.84
N PHE A 243 -7.85 -8.00 -5.33
CA PHE A 243 -6.68 -7.85 -6.22
C PHE A 243 -7.06 -7.26 -7.58
N GLY A 244 -8.34 -7.27 -7.94
CA GLY A 244 -8.82 -6.72 -9.21
C GLY A 244 -8.47 -5.24 -9.37
N TYR A 245 -8.75 -4.41 -8.37
CA TYR A 245 -8.52 -2.97 -8.46
C TYR A 245 -7.25 -2.50 -7.72
N THR A 246 -6.82 -3.22 -6.68
CA THR A 246 -5.67 -2.78 -5.87
C THR A 246 -4.35 -2.78 -6.65
N ARG A 247 -4.29 -3.51 -7.78
CA ARG A 247 -3.12 -3.46 -8.68
C ARG A 247 -2.86 -2.06 -9.24
N LEU A 248 -3.93 -1.25 -9.43
CA LEU A 248 -3.77 0.14 -9.87
C LEU A 248 -3.08 0.98 -8.79
N MET A 249 -3.37 0.72 -7.52
CA MET A 249 -2.72 1.43 -6.40
C MET A 249 -1.22 1.15 -6.37
N VAL A 250 -0.83 -0.10 -6.65
CA VAL A 250 0.59 -0.47 -6.74
C VAL A 250 1.25 0.19 -7.96
N ALA A 251 0.52 0.30 -9.08
CA ALA A 251 1.02 1.05 -10.26
C ALA A 251 1.19 2.53 -9.92
N ALA A 252 0.27 3.12 -9.16
CA ALA A 252 0.38 4.51 -8.70
C ALA A 252 1.60 4.74 -7.80
N PHE A 253 1.97 3.73 -7.00
CA PHE A 253 3.21 3.77 -6.21
C PHE A 253 4.44 3.92 -7.11
N GLY A 254 4.51 3.11 -8.17
CA GLY A 254 5.60 3.20 -9.15
C GLY A 254 5.64 4.56 -9.83
N LEU A 255 4.47 5.11 -10.14
CA LEU A 255 4.33 6.43 -10.77
C LEU A 255 4.84 7.54 -9.83
N GLY A 256 4.34 7.58 -8.58
CA GLY A 256 4.72 8.60 -7.61
C GLY A 256 6.21 8.58 -7.30
N ALA A 257 6.74 7.39 -6.98
CA ALA A 257 8.17 7.23 -6.68
C ALA A 257 9.04 7.53 -7.91
N GLY A 258 8.56 7.19 -9.10
CA GLY A 258 9.26 7.48 -10.37
C GLY A 258 9.36 8.99 -10.61
N TRP A 259 8.29 9.74 -10.35
CA TRP A 259 8.30 11.20 -10.50
C TRP A 259 9.26 11.84 -9.49
N GLU A 260 9.23 11.45 -8.21
CA GLU A 260 10.16 12.01 -7.21
C GLU A 260 11.62 11.73 -7.61
N ALA A 261 11.91 10.50 -8.07
CA ALA A 261 13.26 10.15 -8.53
C ALA A 261 13.69 11.03 -9.72
N LEU A 262 12.78 11.25 -10.68
CA LEU A 262 13.06 12.08 -11.85
C LEU A 262 13.29 13.56 -11.46
N GLU A 263 12.45 14.07 -10.54
CA GLU A 263 12.62 15.45 -10.05
C GLU A 263 13.96 15.63 -9.32
N HIS A 264 14.37 14.64 -8.53
CA HIS A 264 15.71 14.66 -7.92
C HIS A 264 16.80 14.74 -8.98
N ALA A 265 16.70 13.94 -10.05
CA ALA A 265 17.66 13.93 -11.14
C ALA A 265 17.71 15.30 -11.86
N ILE A 266 16.52 15.91 -12.07
CA ILE A 266 16.41 17.23 -12.71
C ILE A 266 17.08 18.29 -11.82
N ARG A 267 16.72 18.35 -10.52
CA ARG A 267 17.31 19.31 -9.58
C ARG A 267 18.85 19.17 -9.52
N TYR A 268 19.34 17.92 -9.47
CA TYR A 268 20.77 17.65 -9.48
C TYR A 268 21.43 18.17 -10.77
N SER A 269 20.80 17.91 -11.93
CA SER A 269 21.35 18.29 -13.23
C SER A 269 21.49 19.81 -13.41
N GLN A 270 20.64 20.58 -12.74
CA GLN A 270 20.70 22.06 -12.77
C GLN A 270 21.86 22.59 -11.93
N GLN A 271 22.29 21.86 -10.91
CA GLN A 271 23.35 22.27 -9.99
C GLN A 271 24.72 21.73 -10.37
N ARG A 272 24.77 20.54 -10.98
CA ARG A 272 26.02 19.86 -11.30
C ARG A 272 26.67 20.48 -12.53
N ILE A 273 27.82 21.14 -12.34
CA ILE A 273 28.61 21.73 -13.43
C ILE A 273 29.57 20.66 -14.01
N GLN A 274 29.56 20.48 -15.31
CA GLN A 274 30.45 19.56 -16.02
C GLN A 274 30.74 20.13 -17.40
N ALA A 275 32.02 20.13 -17.82
CA ALA A 275 32.44 20.63 -19.13
C ALA A 275 31.84 22.02 -19.44
N GLY A 276 32.06 22.95 -18.52
CA GLY A 276 31.75 24.39 -18.70
C GLY A 276 30.32 24.82 -18.49
N GLY A 277 29.43 23.93 -17.99
CA GLY A 277 28.05 24.32 -17.71
C GLY A 277 27.27 23.23 -16.99
N PRO A 278 26.03 23.52 -16.53
CA PRO A 278 25.22 22.52 -15.86
C PRO A 278 24.87 21.33 -16.77
N LEU A 279 24.64 20.17 -16.16
CA LEU A 279 24.25 18.96 -16.90
C LEU A 279 22.95 19.19 -17.67
N SER A 280 22.04 19.98 -17.13
CA SER A 280 20.75 20.31 -17.76
C SER A 280 20.93 20.96 -19.15
N ASP A 281 22.06 21.62 -19.40
CA ASP A 281 22.34 22.26 -20.70
C ASP A 281 22.86 21.25 -21.74
N LYS A 282 23.16 20.03 -21.31
CA LYS A 282 23.75 19.01 -22.21
C LYS A 282 22.64 18.18 -22.86
N GLN A 283 22.44 18.33 -24.16
CA GLN A 283 21.41 17.59 -24.90
C GLN A 283 21.52 16.07 -24.71
N GLY A 284 22.74 15.55 -24.65
CA GLY A 284 22.97 14.12 -24.42
C GLY A 284 22.39 13.65 -23.09
N TYR A 285 22.41 14.51 -22.07
CA TYR A 285 21.81 14.21 -20.77
C TYR A 285 20.28 14.34 -20.81
N THR A 286 19.79 15.50 -21.26
CA THR A 286 18.34 15.79 -21.21
C THR A 286 17.56 14.87 -22.15
N HIS A 287 18.02 14.67 -23.39
CA HIS A 287 17.30 13.90 -24.41
C HIS A 287 17.38 12.39 -24.17
N LYS A 288 18.43 11.89 -23.50
CA LYS A 288 18.60 10.45 -23.27
C LYS A 288 18.18 9.98 -21.88
N LEU A 289 18.26 10.85 -20.87
CA LEU A 289 18.04 10.44 -19.47
C LEU A 289 16.84 11.13 -18.80
N ILE A 290 16.42 12.30 -19.25
CA ILE A 290 15.30 13.01 -18.62
C ILE A 290 14.02 12.86 -19.44
N VAL A 291 14.04 13.30 -20.70
CA VAL A 291 12.83 13.39 -21.53
C VAL A 291 12.16 12.03 -21.74
N PRO A 292 12.89 10.94 -22.06
CA PRO A 292 12.22 9.64 -22.27
C PRO A 292 11.45 9.18 -21.00
N HIS A 293 12.07 9.34 -19.81
CA HIS A 293 11.43 8.89 -18.58
C HIS A 293 10.23 9.76 -18.23
N ALA A 294 10.29 11.08 -18.46
CA ALA A 294 9.13 11.95 -18.27
C ALA A 294 7.97 11.52 -19.18
N VAL A 295 8.26 11.21 -20.45
CA VAL A 295 7.24 10.75 -21.41
C VAL A 295 6.62 9.41 -20.95
N GLU A 296 7.46 8.47 -20.51
CA GLU A 296 7.00 7.17 -20.01
C GLU A 296 6.11 7.30 -18.78
N LEU A 297 6.49 8.18 -17.83
CA LEU A 297 5.70 8.41 -16.61
C LEU A 297 4.35 9.06 -16.96
N GLU A 298 4.33 10.05 -17.88
CA GLU A 298 3.06 10.67 -18.31
C GLU A 298 2.17 9.66 -19.04
N ALA A 299 2.72 8.82 -19.90
CA ALA A 299 1.95 7.78 -20.58
C ALA A 299 1.37 6.78 -19.56
N ALA A 300 2.15 6.41 -18.54
CA ALA A 300 1.69 5.53 -17.48
C ALA A 300 0.55 6.19 -16.67
N ARG A 301 0.71 7.48 -16.34
CA ARG A 301 -0.34 8.24 -15.63
C ARG A 301 -1.65 8.22 -16.42
N ALA A 302 -1.59 8.58 -17.70
CA ALA A 302 -2.78 8.62 -18.56
C ALA A 302 -3.49 7.27 -18.60
N TYR A 303 -2.72 6.18 -18.66
CA TYR A 303 -3.30 4.82 -18.67
C TYR A 303 -3.95 4.47 -17.33
N ILE A 304 -3.29 4.78 -16.20
CA ILE A 304 -3.84 4.52 -14.86
C ILE A 304 -5.16 5.31 -14.67
N GLU A 305 -5.16 6.58 -15.10
CA GLU A 305 -6.35 7.44 -15.02
C GLU A 305 -7.52 6.85 -15.82
N GLU A 306 -7.26 6.46 -17.05
CA GLU A 306 -8.29 5.85 -17.92
C GLU A 306 -8.88 4.60 -17.26
N VAL A 307 -8.02 3.69 -16.78
CA VAL A 307 -8.50 2.45 -16.17
C VAL A 307 -9.29 2.72 -14.88
N SER A 308 -8.80 3.66 -14.04
CA SER A 308 -9.49 3.98 -12.78
C SER A 308 -10.87 4.59 -13.03
N CYS A 309 -10.99 5.49 -14.03
CA CYS A 309 -12.28 6.07 -14.41
C CYS A 309 -13.25 5.02 -14.91
N ARG A 310 -12.77 4.05 -15.71
CA ARG A 310 -13.60 2.96 -16.22
C ARG A 310 -14.11 2.06 -15.08
N LEU A 311 -13.24 1.75 -14.12
CA LEU A 311 -13.65 0.97 -12.92
C LEU A 311 -14.70 1.71 -12.11
N ASP A 312 -14.53 3.02 -11.92
CA ASP A 312 -15.53 3.84 -11.22
C ASP A 312 -16.84 3.94 -12.01
N GLY A 313 -16.77 3.83 -13.35
CA GLY A 313 -17.93 3.75 -14.24
C GLY A 313 -18.63 2.39 -14.23
N GLY A 314 -18.13 1.42 -13.46
CA GLY A 314 -18.74 0.10 -13.32
C GLY A 314 -18.23 -0.95 -14.32
N GLU A 315 -17.16 -0.66 -15.07
CA GLU A 315 -16.56 -1.65 -15.96
C GLU A 315 -15.69 -2.61 -15.12
N HIS A 316 -15.94 -3.89 -15.24
CA HIS A 316 -15.17 -4.92 -14.54
C HIS A 316 -14.42 -5.78 -15.54
N GLY A 317 -13.12 -5.77 -15.46
CA GLY A 317 -12.34 -6.61 -16.38
C GLY A 317 -10.93 -6.88 -15.90
N UNK A 318 -10.64 -8.02 -15.83
CA UNK A 318 -9.37 -8.49 -15.36
C UNK A 318 -8.19 -8.13 -16.23
N UNK A 319 -8.43 -7.92 -17.43
CA UNK A 319 -7.40 -7.58 -18.35
C UNK A 319 -6.83 -6.21 -18.13
N UNK A 320 -7.50 -5.37 -17.75
CA UNK A 320 -7.11 -4.02 -17.50
C UNK A 320 -6.25 -3.97 -16.23
N UNK A 321 -6.57 -4.66 -15.44
CA UNK A 321 -5.89 -4.70 -14.22
C UNK A 321 -4.52 -5.39 -14.33
N UNK A 322 -4.47 -6.22 -15.16
CA UNK A 322 -3.24 -6.92 -15.37
C UNK A 322 -2.24 -6.09 -16.13
N UNK A 323 -2.69 -5.38 -16.86
CA UNK A 323 -1.89 -4.46 -17.62
C UNK A 323 -1.37 -3.33 -16.77
N UNK A 324 -2.00 -3.00 -15.89
CA UNK A 324 -1.62 -1.99 -14.97
C UNK A 324 -0.43 -2.47 -14.10
N UNK A 325 -0.44 -3.62 -13.90
CA UNK A 325 0.65 -4.17 -13.20
C UNK A 325 1.92 -4.18 -14.01
N UNK A 326 1.72 -4.36 -15.14
CA UNK A 326 2.82 -4.31 -16.05
C UNK A 326 3.32 -2.92 -16.27
N UNK A 327 2.58 -2.05 -16.26
CA UNK A 327 2.91 -0.64 -16.36
C UNK A 327 3.63 -0.19 -15.10
N UNK A 328 3.23 -0.63 -14.17
CA UNK A 328 3.83 -0.32 -12.95
C UNK A 328 5.27 -0.84 -12.84
N UNK A 329 5.34 -1.83 -13.35
CA UNK A 329 6.64 -2.43 -13.37
C UNK A 329 7.56 -1.70 -14.29
N UNK A 330 7.03 -1.33 -15.20
CA UNK A 330 7.76 -0.53 -16.14
C UNK A 330 8.07 0.84 -15.59
N UNK A 331 7.28 1.37 -14.95
CA UNK A 331 7.46 2.66 -14.35
C UNK A 331 8.43 2.54 -13.16
N UNK A 332 8.31 1.58 -12.59
CA UNK A 332 9.21 1.36 -11.54
C UNK A 332 10.63 1.11 -12.04
N UNK A 333 10.61 0.52 -13.03
CA UNK A 333 11.86 0.27 -13.65
C UNK A 333 12.44 1.53 -14.22
N UNK A 334 11.68 2.24 -14.65
CA UNK A 334 12.06 3.53 -15.17
C UNK A 334 12.52 4.43 -14.04
N UNK A 335 11.94 4.34 -13.10
CA UNK A 335 12.29 5.12 -11.96
C UNK A 335 13.64 4.67 -11.39
N UNK A 336 13.73 3.54 -11.47
CA UNK A 336 14.97 3.01 -11.03
C UNK A 336 16.07 3.35 -11.97
N UNK A 337 15.69 3.31 -13.04
CA UNK A 337 16.64 3.68 -14.05
C UNK A 337 16.93 5.16 -14.02
N UNK A 338 16.12 5.88 -13.79
CA UNK A 338 16.29 7.30 -13.67
C UNK A 338 17.08 7.64 -12.40
N UNK A 339 16.74 6.98 -11.57
CA UNK A 339 17.46 7.18 -10.38
C UNK A 339 18.88 6.66 -10.49
N UNK A 340 18.90 5.71 -11.15
CA UNK A 340 20.18 5.14 -11.39
C UNK A 340 20.98 5.97 -12.34
N UNK A 341 20.31 6.43 -13.10
CA UNK A 341 20.95 7.31 -14.03
C UNK A 341 21.42 8.59 -13.38
N UNK A 342 20.78 8.96 -12.57
CA UNK A 342 21.16 10.13 -11.82
C UNK A 342 22.29 9.76 -10.84
N UNK A 343 22.14 8.68 -10.40
CA UNK A 343 23.13 8.22 -9.51
C UNK A 343 24.36 7.77 -10.24
N UNK A 344 24.07 7.26 -11.26
CA UNK A 344 25.19 6.83 -12.03
C UNK A 344 25.97 7.98 -12.59
N UNK A 345 25.37 8.88 -12.83
CA UNK A 345 26.00 10.09 -13.27
C UNK A 345 26.77 10.74 -12.14
N UNK A 346 26.32 10.57 -11.21
CA UNK A 346 26.96 11.06 -10.06
C UNK A 346 28.13 10.17 -9.65
N UNK A 347 27.91 9.08 -9.83
CA UNK A 347 28.94 8.14 -9.52
C UNK A 347 30.02 8.14 -10.53
N UNK A 348 29.60 8.27 -11.56
CA UNK A 348 30.56 8.34 -12.59
C UNK A 348 31.35 9.61 -12.54
N UNK A 349 30.88 10.44 -12.13
CA UNK A 349 31.55 11.68 -11.96
C UNK A 349 32.48 11.65 -10.76
N UNK A 350 32.12 10.97 -10.07
CA UNK A 350 32.96 10.85 -8.91
C UNK A 350 34.19 10.00 -9.19
N ALA A 351 34.08 8.94 -9.86
CA ALA A 351 35.20 8.03 -10.22
C ALA A 351 36.21 8.69 -11.19
N ALA A 352 35.71 9.55 -12.03
CA ALA A 352 36.61 10.27 -12.96
C ALA A 352 37.47 11.34 -12.25
N ALA A 353 36.91 11.96 -11.22
CA ALA A 353 37.64 12.98 -10.45
C ALA A 353 38.74 12.35 -9.54
N GLY A 354 38.51 11.12 -9.11
CA GLY A 354 39.48 10.40 -8.29
C GLY A 354 40.67 9.79 -9.02
N ARG A 355 40.66 9.89 -10.35
CA ARG A 355 41.77 9.37 -11.15
C ARG A 355 42.80 10.43 -11.58
N ASN A 356 42.56 11.68 -11.22
CA ASN A 356 43.46 12.80 -11.56
C ASN A 356 44.15 13.42 -10.31
N THR A 357 44.19 12.71 -9.20
CA THR A 357 45.00 13.00 -8.03
C THR A 357 45.90 11.76 -7.75
#